data_d0406b5da2123c116a96472649a31069
#
_entry.id   d0406b5da2123c116a96472649a31069
#
_cell.length_a   1.000
_cell.length_b   1.000
_cell.length_c   1.000
_cell.angle_alpha   90.00
_cell.angle_beta   90.00
_cell.angle_gamma   90.00
#
_symmetry.space_group_name_H-M   'P 1'
#
loop_
_entity.id
_entity.type
_entity.pdbx_description
1 polymer ?
#
loop_
_entity_poly.entity_id
_entity_poly.type
_entity_poly.pdbx_seq_one_letter_code
_entity_poly.pdbx_strand_id
1 'polypeptide(L)'
;INPVIRIAVSTHGMLFLCDRPMNAILDKGKTDIPMECYLRYGESLTEGVNRLVHNALPQAAEDIKPQFNIVYHFENDITNRLIYLFIVDIKDDSILCTPRFKNSKLWNFKQIEENMGKGFFSSCFEDEYEHLKDVICIREKYKES
;
A
#
# COMPACT_ATOMS: atom_id res chain seq x y z
N ILE A 1 -5.55 4.55 20.11
CA ILE A 1 -5.25 4.75 18.69
C ILE A 1 -3.99 3.96 18.33
N ASN A 2 -4.04 3.18 17.27
CA ASN A 2 -2.94 2.32 16.86
C ASN A 2 -2.20 2.93 15.67
N PRO A 3 -0.89 3.22 15.79
CA PRO A 3 -0.11 3.68 14.64
C PRO A 3 0.18 2.51 13.68
N VAL A 4 -0.14 2.75 12.41
CA VAL A 4 -0.03 1.74 11.35
C VAL A 4 0.76 2.31 10.19
N ILE A 5 1.65 1.50 9.62
CA ILE A 5 2.37 1.83 8.39
C ILE A 5 1.72 1.06 7.26
N ARG A 6 1.43 1.76 6.16
CA ARG A 6 0.94 1.17 4.92
C ARG A 6 1.81 1.65 3.77
N ILE A 7 2.23 0.72 2.90
CA ILE A 7 3.08 1.05 1.76
C ILE A 7 2.39 0.59 0.47
N ALA A 8 2.09 1.56 -0.39
CA ALA A 8 1.58 1.30 -1.73
C ALA A 8 2.74 1.13 -2.70
N VAL A 9 2.53 0.33 -3.72
CA VAL A 9 3.51 0.07 -4.78
C VAL A 9 2.90 0.45 -6.12
N SER A 10 3.61 1.29 -6.86
CA SER A 10 3.27 1.58 -8.25
C SER A 10 4.36 1.05 -9.17
N THR A 11 3.95 0.68 -10.37
CA THR A 11 4.88 0.31 -11.45
C THR A 11 4.18 0.56 -12.78
N HIS A 12 4.89 1.14 -13.74
CA HIS A 12 4.35 1.46 -15.08
C HIS A 12 3.07 2.31 -15.01
N GLY A 13 2.97 3.22 -14.03
CA GLY A 13 1.81 4.09 -13.87
C GLY A 13 0.58 3.41 -13.30
N MET A 14 0.70 2.16 -12.81
CA MET A 14 -0.38 1.36 -12.24
C MET A 14 -0.12 1.06 -10.78
N LEU A 15 -1.16 0.69 -10.05
CA LEU A 15 -1.06 0.23 -8.66
C LEU A 15 -1.02 -1.29 -8.59
N PHE A 16 -0.10 -1.79 -7.79
CA PHE A 16 0.00 -3.22 -7.47
C PHE A 16 -0.88 -3.51 -6.26
N LEU A 17 -1.89 -4.35 -6.45
CA LEU A 17 -2.84 -4.69 -5.39
C LEU A 17 -2.91 -6.20 -5.20
N CYS A 18 -3.23 -6.63 -3.99
CA CYS A 18 -3.39 -8.03 -3.64
C CYS A 18 -4.45 -8.19 -2.56
N ASP A 19 -4.81 -9.45 -2.26
CA ASP A 19 -5.83 -9.73 -1.26
C ASP A 19 -5.27 -9.55 0.15
N ARG A 20 -6.07 -8.98 1.04
CA ARG A 20 -5.81 -8.99 2.47
C ARG A 20 -5.93 -10.42 2.99
N PRO A 21 -5.15 -10.77 4.03
CA PRO A 21 -5.24 -12.12 4.63
C PRO A 21 -6.66 -12.41 5.12
N MET A 22 -7.06 -13.69 5.03
CA MET A 22 -8.40 -14.12 5.49
C MET A 22 -8.54 -14.07 7.01
N ASN A 23 -7.42 -14.01 7.73
CA ASN A 23 -7.43 -13.84 9.20
C ASN A 23 -7.30 -12.37 9.63
N ALA A 24 -7.34 -11.42 8.71
CA ALA A 24 -7.30 -9.99 9.05
C ALA A 24 -8.56 -9.62 9.84
N ILE A 25 -8.39 -8.76 10.84
CA ILE A 25 -9.53 -8.26 11.64
C ILE A 25 -10.38 -7.31 10.80
N LEU A 26 -9.73 -6.46 10.00
CA LEU A 26 -10.39 -5.47 9.15
C LEU A 26 -10.35 -5.92 7.70
N ASP A 27 -11.53 -5.90 7.03
CA ASP A 27 -11.65 -6.10 5.58
C ASP A 27 -10.95 -7.36 5.05
N LYS A 28 -11.08 -8.48 5.74
CA LYS A 28 -10.46 -9.74 5.34
C LYS A 28 -10.80 -10.11 3.90
N GLY A 29 -9.78 -10.54 3.15
CA GLY A 29 -9.93 -11.01 1.78
C GLY A 29 -10.18 -9.94 0.74
N LYS A 30 -10.37 -8.68 1.13
CA LYS A 30 -10.58 -7.59 0.17
C LYS A 30 -9.28 -7.18 -0.49
N THR A 31 -9.40 -6.62 -1.70
CA THR A 31 -8.23 -6.14 -2.47
C THR A 31 -7.69 -4.85 -1.86
N ASP A 32 -6.37 -4.78 -1.71
CA ASP A 32 -5.70 -3.73 -0.96
C ASP A 32 -4.28 -3.51 -1.46
N ILE A 33 -3.64 -2.44 -0.98
CA ILE A 33 -2.20 -2.26 -1.16
C ILE A 33 -1.45 -3.38 -0.43
N PRO A 34 -0.22 -3.74 -0.87
CA PRO A 34 0.38 -5.01 -0.46
C PRO A 34 1.01 -5.03 0.93
N MET A 35 1.37 -3.89 1.51
CA MET A 35 2.17 -3.89 2.73
C MET A 35 1.53 -3.07 3.84
N GLU A 36 1.40 -3.69 5.02
CA GLU A 36 0.82 -3.04 6.20
C GLU A 36 1.41 -3.68 7.45
N CYS A 37 1.73 -2.88 8.45
CA CYS A 37 2.09 -3.39 9.78
C CYS A 37 1.80 -2.35 10.86
N TYR A 38 1.70 -2.82 12.10
CA TYR A 38 1.68 -1.92 13.25
C TYR A 38 3.08 -1.41 13.53
N LEU A 39 3.18 -0.12 13.88
CA LEU A 39 4.42 0.43 14.41
C LEU A 39 4.61 -0.10 15.83
N ARG A 40 5.81 -0.58 16.15
CA ARG A 40 6.13 -1.15 17.47
C ARG A 40 6.44 -0.04 18.46
N TYR A 41 6.20 -0.32 19.75
CA TYR A 41 6.57 0.60 20.81
C TYR A 41 8.08 0.88 20.77
N GLY A 42 8.44 2.17 20.82
CA GLY A 42 9.84 2.59 20.78
C GLY A 42 10.49 2.57 19.41
N GLU A 43 9.78 2.09 18.38
CA GLU A 43 10.28 2.04 17.01
C GLU A 43 10.04 3.39 16.32
N SER A 44 11.06 3.91 15.63
CA SER A 44 10.86 5.09 14.78
C SER A 44 10.09 4.71 13.53
N LEU A 45 9.53 5.72 12.86
CA LEU A 45 8.80 5.50 11.61
C LEU A 45 9.71 4.90 10.54
N THR A 46 10.95 5.41 10.41
CA THR A 46 11.94 4.87 9.48
C THR A 46 12.26 3.41 9.77
N GLU A 47 12.46 3.06 11.04
CA GLU A 47 12.72 1.67 11.43
C GLU A 47 11.55 0.76 11.07
N GLY A 48 10.32 1.23 11.32
CA GLY A 48 9.12 0.46 10.99
C GLY A 48 8.96 0.23 9.50
N VAL A 49 9.20 1.25 8.69
CA VAL A 49 9.16 1.12 7.22
C VAL A 49 10.20 0.12 6.75
N ASN A 50 11.43 0.23 7.22
CA ASN A 50 12.50 -0.71 6.85
C ASN A 50 12.15 -2.15 7.24
N ARG A 51 11.63 -2.35 8.44
CA ARG A 51 11.20 -3.67 8.89
C ARG A 51 10.11 -4.25 8.00
N LEU A 52 9.11 -3.44 7.65
CA LEU A 52 8.01 -3.88 6.78
C LEU A 52 8.52 -4.28 5.39
N VAL A 53 9.39 -3.48 4.79
CA VAL A 53 9.97 -3.78 3.48
C VAL A 53 10.81 -5.05 3.52
N HIS A 54 11.67 -5.20 4.54
CA HIS A 54 12.51 -6.41 4.68
C HIS A 54 11.68 -7.68 4.86
N ASN A 55 10.56 -7.58 5.58
CA ASN A 55 9.68 -8.74 5.77
C ASN A 55 8.93 -9.10 4.49
N ALA A 56 8.52 -8.10 3.71
CA ALA A 56 7.71 -8.32 2.50
C ALA A 56 8.56 -8.68 1.28
N LEU A 57 9.72 -8.03 1.13
CA LEU A 57 10.58 -8.13 -0.06
C LEU A 57 12.05 -8.26 0.35
N PRO A 58 12.43 -9.34 1.05
CA PRO A 58 13.75 -9.44 1.69
C PRO A 58 14.91 -9.35 0.69
N GLN A 59 14.75 -9.85 -0.53
CA GLN A 59 15.82 -9.90 -1.52
C GLN A 59 16.04 -8.56 -2.23
N ALA A 60 15.07 -7.65 -2.18
CA ALA A 60 15.11 -6.37 -2.87
C ALA A 60 15.07 -5.18 -1.89
N ALA A 61 15.04 -5.43 -0.59
CA ALA A 61 14.77 -4.41 0.42
C ALA A 61 15.75 -3.24 0.38
N GLU A 62 17.03 -3.51 0.09
CA GLU A 62 18.05 -2.45 0.05
C GLU A 62 17.81 -1.44 -1.08
N ASP A 63 17.12 -1.85 -2.14
CA ASP A 63 16.86 -1.03 -3.31
C ASP A 63 15.53 -0.30 -3.24
N ILE A 64 14.71 -0.59 -2.24
CA ILE A 64 13.35 -0.06 -2.11
C ILE A 64 13.36 1.07 -1.09
N LYS A 65 12.99 2.28 -1.54
CA LYS A 65 12.96 3.50 -0.72
C LYS A 65 11.57 4.11 -0.75
N PRO A 66 10.63 3.63 0.08
CA PRO A 66 9.30 4.22 0.15
C PRO A 66 9.36 5.68 0.57
N GLN A 67 8.51 6.49 -0.04
CA GLN A 67 8.40 7.91 0.28
C GLN A 67 7.09 8.17 1.01
N PHE A 68 7.15 9.01 2.03
CA PHE A 68 5.98 9.40 2.80
C PHE A 68 4.99 10.14 1.89
N ASN A 69 3.72 9.81 2.03
CA ASN A 69 2.62 10.46 1.30
C ASN A 69 1.77 11.30 2.24
N ILE A 70 1.03 10.67 3.12
CA ILE A 70 0.15 11.34 4.08
C ILE A 70 0.09 10.58 5.40
N VAL A 71 -0.33 11.28 6.45
CA VAL A 71 -0.77 10.66 7.69
C VAL A 71 -2.25 11.01 7.87
N TYR A 72 -3.07 10.03 8.23
CA TYR A 72 -4.49 10.25 8.42
C TYR A 72 -5.07 9.35 9.50
N HIS A 73 -6.21 9.75 10.03
CA HIS A 73 -6.93 9.00 11.06
C HIS A 73 -8.02 8.16 10.40
N PHE A 74 -8.01 6.85 10.67
CA PHE A 74 -9.04 5.93 10.23
C PHE A 74 -9.71 5.30 11.45
N GLU A 75 -11.02 5.45 11.56
CA GLU A 75 -11.79 4.89 12.66
C GLU A 75 -13.10 4.32 12.14
N ASN A 76 -13.44 3.12 12.62
CA ASN A 76 -14.75 2.50 12.43
C ASN A 76 -15.09 1.70 13.68
N ASP A 77 -16.15 0.88 13.63
CA ASP A 77 -16.59 0.08 14.79
C ASP A 77 -15.57 -0.95 15.25
N ILE A 78 -14.60 -1.29 14.39
CA ILE A 78 -13.62 -2.35 14.63
C ILE A 78 -12.28 -1.78 15.07
N THR A 79 -11.80 -0.71 14.43
CA THR A 79 -10.45 -0.20 14.61
C THR A 79 -10.41 1.32 14.76
N ASN A 80 -9.36 1.78 15.46
CA ASN A 80 -9.00 3.19 15.55
C ASN A 80 -7.51 3.30 15.27
N ARG A 81 -7.14 3.84 14.08
CA ARG A 81 -5.77 3.81 13.57
C ARG A 81 -5.28 5.19 13.18
N LEU A 82 -4.03 5.48 13.49
CA LEU A 82 -3.29 6.59 12.88
C LEU A 82 -2.41 5.98 11.78
N ILE A 83 -2.74 6.26 10.53
CA ILE A 83 -2.11 5.62 9.38
C ILE A 83 -1.07 6.53 8.75
N TYR A 84 0.14 5.99 8.61
CA TYR A 84 1.24 6.61 7.87
C TYR A 84 1.35 5.90 6.54
N LEU A 85 0.92 6.57 5.47
CA LEU A 85 0.89 6.02 4.11
C LEU A 85 2.16 6.43 3.37
N PHE A 86 2.82 5.42 2.80
CA PHE A 86 3.99 5.58 1.95
C PHE A 86 3.71 5.03 0.57
N ILE A 87 4.48 5.44 -0.41
CA ILE A 87 4.42 4.92 -1.77
C ILE A 87 5.82 4.73 -2.32
N VAL A 88 6.02 3.64 -3.06
CA VAL A 88 7.26 3.38 -3.79
C VAL A 88 6.94 3.00 -5.22
N ASP A 89 7.70 3.55 -6.17
CA ASP A 89 7.64 3.16 -7.58
C ASP A 89 8.71 2.13 -7.85
N ILE A 90 8.32 1.00 -8.44
CA ILE A 90 9.21 -0.13 -8.70
C ILE A 90 9.33 -0.30 -10.21
N LYS A 91 10.58 -0.35 -10.71
CA LYS A 91 10.85 -0.50 -12.15
C LYS A 91 10.85 -1.95 -12.58
N ASP A 92 11.45 -2.83 -11.76
CA ASP A 92 11.50 -4.27 -12.04
C ASP A 92 10.39 -4.96 -11.25
N ASP A 93 9.24 -5.15 -11.90
CA ASP A 93 8.06 -5.73 -11.26
C ASP A 93 8.21 -7.24 -10.96
N SER A 94 9.26 -7.88 -11.47
CA SER A 94 9.53 -9.29 -11.16
C SER A 94 9.73 -9.54 -9.67
N ILE A 95 10.20 -8.53 -8.92
CA ILE A 95 10.38 -8.65 -7.47
C ILE A 95 9.05 -8.80 -6.72
N LEU A 96 7.93 -8.45 -7.36
CA LEU A 96 6.60 -8.54 -6.78
C LEU A 96 5.98 -9.93 -6.93
N CYS A 97 6.62 -10.81 -7.71
CA CYS A 97 6.17 -12.20 -7.92
C CYS A 97 6.58 -13.07 -6.74
N THR A 98 5.87 -12.95 -5.64
CA THR A 98 6.11 -13.73 -4.42
C THR A 98 4.80 -14.33 -3.91
N PRO A 99 4.81 -15.56 -3.36
CA PRO A 99 3.61 -16.20 -2.81
C PRO A 99 2.98 -15.40 -1.66
N ARG A 100 3.71 -14.45 -1.09
CA ARG A 100 3.21 -13.59 -0.01
C ARG A 100 2.04 -12.72 -0.47
N PHE A 101 2.06 -12.26 -1.73
CA PHE A 101 1.02 -11.39 -2.26
C PHE A 101 -0.03 -12.22 -3.00
N LYS A 102 -1.14 -12.53 -2.33
CA LYS A 102 -2.20 -13.40 -2.84
C LYS A 102 -3.05 -12.69 -3.89
N ASN A 103 -3.32 -13.38 -5.01
CA ASN A 103 -4.17 -12.86 -6.10
C ASN A 103 -3.75 -11.47 -6.55
N SER A 104 -2.43 -11.25 -6.60
CA SER A 104 -1.87 -9.94 -6.93
C SER A 104 -1.96 -9.66 -8.42
N LYS A 105 -2.16 -8.39 -8.75
CA LYS A 105 -2.05 -7.90 -10.13
C LYS A 105 -1.86 -6.39 -10.15
N LEU A 106 -1.49 -5.90 -11.34
CA LEU A 106 -1.45 -4.46 -11.59
C LEU A 106 -2.83 -3.98 -12.03
N TRP A 107 -3.25 -2.86 -11.46
CA TRP A 107 -4.53 -2.22 -11.74
C TRP A 107 -4.29 -0.83 -12.31
N ASN A 108 -4.88 -0.51 -13.45
CA ASN A 108 -4.90 0.86 -13.93
C ASN A 108 -6.03 1.65 -13.24
N PHE A 109 -6.01 2.97 -13.37
CA PHE A 109 -6.98 3.82 -12.67
C PHE A 109 -8.42 3.55 -13.11
N LYS A 110 -8.64 3.29 -14.40
CA LYS A 110 -9.98 2.99 -14.91
C LYS A 110 -10.56 1.75 -14.23
N GLN A 111 -9.77 0.68 -14.14
CA GLN A 111 -10.19 -0.56 -13.49
C GLN A 111 -10.53 -0.33 -12.02
N ILE A 112 -9.72 0.45 -11.31
CA ILE A 112 -9.96 0.76 -9.91
C ILE A 112 -11.26 1.57 -9.78
N GLU A 113 -11.41 2.63 -10.57
CA GLU A 113 -12.54 3.55 -10.45
C GLU A 113 -13.87 2.87 -10.82
N GLU A 114 -13.85 1.90 -11.70
CA GLU A 114 -15.03 1.08 -12.03
C GLU A 114 -15.50 0.21 -10.85
N ASN A 115 -14.62 -0.08 -9.89
CA ASN A 115 -14.90 -0.95 -8.77
C ASN A 115 -14.93 -0.25 -7.41
N MET A 116 -14.75 1.08 -7.38
CA MET A 116 -14.80 1.85 -6.14
C MET A 116 -16.22 1.89 -5.57
N GLY A 117 -16.29 1.88 -4.23
CA GLY A 117 -17.57 1.99 -3.52
C GLY A 117 -18.45 0.77 -3.58
N LYS A 118 -17.95 -0.37 -4.07
CA LYS A 118 -18.72 -1.60 -4.24
C LYS A 118 -18.33 -2.69 -3.23
N GLY A 119 -17.58 -2.35 -2.20
CA GLY A 119 -17.13 -3.33 -1.20
C GLY A 119 -16.04 -4.26 -1.68
N PHE A 120 -15.45 -4.00 -2.84
CA PHE A 120 -14.38 -4.82 -3.42
C PHE A 120 -13.02 -4.52 -2.78
N PHE A 121 -12.72 -3.24 -2.58
CA PHE A 121 -11.47 -2.79 -2.00
C PHE A 121 -11.58 -2.61 -0.49
N SER A 122 -10.43 -2.64 0.21
CA SER A 122 -10.40 -2.30 1.63
C SER A 122 -10.84 -0.85 1.84
N SER A 123 -11.39 -0.59 3.02
CA SER A 123 -11.84 0.75 3.39
C SER A 123 -10.69 1.75 3.41
N CYS A 124 -9.53 1.33 3.90
CA CYS A 124 -8.34 2.19 3.94
C CYS A 124 -7.89 2.55 2.53
N PHE A 125 -7.85 1.58 1.60
CA PHE A 125 -7.48 1.86 0.22
C PHE A 125 -8.42 2.87 -0.43
N GLU A 126 -9.72 2.75 -0.19
CA GLU A 126 -10.69 3.68 -0.76
C GLU A 126 -10.47 5.11 -0.27
N ASP A 127 -10.07 5.28 0.99
CA ASP A 127 -9.71 6.59 1.54
C ASP A 127 -8.39 7.12 0.97
N GLU A 128 -7.48 6.22 0.61
CA GLU A 128 -6.13 6.57 0.16
C GLU A 128 -6.03 6.83 -1.34
N TYR A 129 -6.96 6.31 -2.12
CA TYR A 129 -6.81 6.20 -3.57
C TYR A 129 -6.51 7.53 -4.27
N GLU A 130 -7.25 8.59 -3.97
CA GLU A 130 -7.04 9.89 -4.64
C GLU A 130 -5.64 10.45 -4.40
N HIS A 131 -5.12 10.26 -3.19
CA HIS A 131 -3.76 10.69 -2.85
C HIS A 131 -2.71 9.88 -3.63
N LEU A 132 -2.92 8.58 -3.75
CA LEU A 132 -2.02 7.70 -4.50
C LEU A 132 -2.04 8.02 -5.99
N LYS A 133 -3.23 8.22 -6.55
CA LYS A 133 -3.40 8.59 -7.95
C LYS A 133 -2.68 9.90 -8.27
N ASP A 134 -2.83 10.91 -7.42
CA ASP A 134 -2.19 12.21 -7.62
C ASP A 134 -0.66 12.08 -7.71
N VAL A 135 -0.05 11.33 -6.79
CA VAL A 135 1.40 11.11 -6.80
C VAL A 135 1.86 10.36 -8.05
N ILE A 136 1.13 9.33 -8.45
CA ILE A 136 1.47 8.53 -9.63
C ILE A 136 1.34 9.40 -10.89
N CYS A 137 0.29 10.18 -11.02
CA CYS A 137 0.10 11.07 -12.16
C CYS A 137 1.23 12.11 -12.27
N ILE A 138 1.65 12.68 -11.16
CA ILE A 138 2.76 13.64 -11.13
C ILE A 138 4.06 12.95 -11.57
N ARG A 139 4.36 11.76 -11.04
CA ARG A 139 5.56 11.01 -11.39
C ARG A 139 5.61 10.66 -12.88
N GLU A 140 4.50 10.17 -13.43
CA GLU A 140 4.43 9.80 -14.84
C GLU A 140 4.60 11.02 -15.75
N LYS A 141 4.05 12.15 -15.36
CA LYS A 141 4.23 13.42 -16.10
C LYS A 141 5.72 13.82 -16.19
N TYR A 142 6.46 13.67 -15.08
CA TYR A 142 7.89 14.01 -15.09
C TYR A 142 8.73 12.98 -15.84
N LYS A 143 8.32 11.72 -15.92
CA LYS A 143 9.02 10.72 -16.73
C LYS A 143 8.94 10.99 -18.23
N GLU A 144 7.87 11.64 -18.68
CA GLU A 144 7.63 11.95 -20.09
C GLU A 144 8.41 13.18 -20.57
N SER A 145 8.98 13.96 -19.67
CA SER A 145 9.67 15.21 -20.00
C SER A 145 11.19 15.05 -20.21
#